data_826d4d1221a6af5851fcb7d5e05f6f15
#
_entry.id   826d4d1221a6af5851fcb7d5e05f6f15
#
_cell.length_a   1.000
_cell.length_b   1.000
_cell.length_c   1.000
_cell.angle_alpha   90.00
_cell.angle_beta   90.00
_cell.angle_gamma   90.00
#
_symmetry.space_group_name_H-M   'P 1'
#
loop_
_entity.id
_entity.type
_entity.pdbx_description
1 polymer ?
#
loop_
_entity_poly.entity_id
_entity_poly.type
_entity_poly.pdbx_seq_one_letter_code
_entity_poly.pdbx_strand_id
1 'polypeptide(L)'
;TDGQVVVLNPGRTGGALDFLNTIRSKGCHADITIAETQTLIYSCRKTGPASVEIFGVKKEVALGAFPANRTSQVLELLNPYYPQFTAAKNCMETSLSNIGALFHPTPVLLNIGRIENDKNGYRYYWDGITPSVAVLIKAIDHERMAVAEAYGVEILSAEEWLRQSYDTYGDNLYELLQHNNAYADIKAPTTIEARYVTEDVPMSLVPISE
;
A
#
# COMPACT_ATOMS: atom_id res chain seq x y z
N THR A 1 14.85 -22.50 7.21
CA THR A 1 15.03 -23.83 6.61
C THR A 1 14.70 -23.77 5.13
N ASP A 2 15.28 -24.70 4.35
CA ASP A 2 14.96 -24.80 2.91
C ASP A 2 13.46 -25.06 2.69
N GLY A 3 12.93 -24.48 1.62
CA GLY A 3 11.50 -24.57 1.26
C GLY A 3 10.57 -23.68 2.08
N GLN A 4 11.09 -22.88 2.99
CA GLN A 4 10.26 -21.96 3.77
C GLN A 4 9.74 -20.83 2.90
N VAL A 5 8.45 -20.48 3.08
CA VAL A 5 7.82 -19.32 2.48
C VAL A 5 7.65 -18.24 3.53
N VAL A 6 8.10 -17.02 3.22
CA VAL A 6 7.90 -15.81 4.03
C VAL A 6 7.05 -14.84 3.23
N VAL A 7 5.96 -14.36 3.80
CA VAL A 7 5.06 -13.41 3.15
C VAL A 7 5.09 -12.09 3.91
N LEU A 8 5.50 -11.03 3.23
CA LEU A 8 5.43 -9.66 3.71
C LEU A 8 4.08 -9.04 3.29
N ASN A 9 3.23 -8.72 4.24
CA ASN A 9 1.88 -8.26 3.95
C ASN A 9 1.58 -6.92 4.68
N PRO A 10 1.83 -5.77 3.99
CA PRO A 10 2.50 -5.60 2.70
C PRO A 10 4.03 -5.58 2.81
N GLY A 11 4.71 -5.70 1.65
CA GLY A 11 6.16 -5.57 1.57
C GLY A 11 6.66 -4.11 1.56
N ARG A 12 5.79 -3.15 1.33
CA ARG A 12 6.16 -1.76 1.02
C ARG A 12 6.99 -1.68 -0.27
N THR A 13 7.84 -0.67 -0.43
CA THR A 13 8.70 -0.55 -1.62
C THR A 13 10.05 -1.20 -1.35
N GLY A 14 10.36 -2.26 -2.09
CA GLY A 14 11.62 -3.00 -1.98
C GLY A 14 11.72 -3.96 -0.79
N GLY A 15 10.64 -4.18 -0.02
CA GLY A 15 10.70 -4.94 1.23
C GLY A 15 11.15 -6.39 1.08
N ALA A 16 10.76 -7.08 0.01
CA ALA A 16 11.23 -8.46 -0.24
C ALA A 16 12.74 -8.51 -0.46
N LEU A 17 13.29 -7.52 -1.17
CA LEU A 17 14.74 -7.42 -1.42
C LEU A 17 15.51 -7.06 -0.16
N ASP A 18 15.02 -6.10 0.62
CA ASP A 18 15.63 -5.70 1.89
C ASP A 18 15.63 -6.88 2.88
N PHE A 19 14.50 -7.58 3.01
CA PHE A 19 14.42 -8.78 3.83
C PHE A 19 15.44 -9.84 3.40
N LEU A 20 15.54 -10.11 2.09
CA LEU A 20 16.51 -11.07 1.57
C LEU A 20 17.95 -10.65 1.91
N ASN A 21 18.31 -9.39 1.64
CA ASN A 21 19.64 -8.86 1.94
C ASN A 21 19.95 -8.98 3.44
N THR A 22 18.99 -8.65 4.30
CA THR A 22 19.14 -8.74 5.76
C THR A 22 19.42 -10.18 6.21
N ILE A 23 18.66 -11.17 5.77
CA ILE A 23 18.88 -12.55 6.19
C ILE A 23 20.19 -13.13 5.62
N ARG A 24 20.55 -12.77 4.38
CA ARG A 24 21.82 -13.18 3.76
C ARG A 24 23.02 -12.60 4.50
N SER A 25 22.96 -11.33 4.89
CA SER A 25 24.02 -10.69 5.71
C SER A 25 24.20 -11.32 7.09
N LYS A 26 23.16 -11.98 7.61
CA LYS A 26 23.18 -12.74 8.87
C LYS A 26 23.55 -14.21 8.69
N GLY A 27 24.01 -14.61 7.51
CA GLY A 27 24.49 -15.97 7.23
C GLY A 27 23.40 -16.99 6.92
N CYS A 28 22.18 -16.58 6.66
CA CYS A 28 21.15 -17.49 6.19
C CYS A 28 21.35 -17.80 4.70
N HIS A 29 21.68 -19.02 4.36
CA HIS A 29 21.87 -19.50 2.97
C HIS A 29 20.76 -20.47 2.52
N ALA A 30 19.73 -20.67 3.36
CA ALA A 30 18.61 -21.54 3.04
C ALA A 30 17.90 -21.12 1.72
N ASP A 31 17.39 -22.09 0.98
CA ASP A 31 16.51 -21.83 -0.17
C ASP A 31 15.11 -21.48 0.33
N ILE A 32 14.83 -20.18 0.38
CA ILE A 32 13.55 -19.64 0.84
C ILE A 32 12.85 -18.89 -0.28
N THR A 33 11.54 -18.85 -0.22
CA THR A 33 10.70 -17.99 -1.08
C THR A 33 10.23 -16.80 -0.26
N ILE A 34 10.51 -15.60 -0.72
CA ILE A 34 10.00 -14.37 -0.12
C ILE A 34 8.91 -13.82 -1.04
N ALA A 35 7.72 -13.64 -0.52
CA ALA A 35 6.63 -13.02 -1.24
C ALA A 35 6.22 -11.71 -0.57
N GLU A 36 5.72 -10.78 -1.34
CA GLU A 36 5.16 -9.55 -0.82
C GLU A 36 3.85 -9.20 -1.52
N THR A 37 2.97 -8.55 -0.77
CA THR A 37 1.72 -8.00 -1.28
C THR A 37 1.84 -6.50 -1.48
N GLN A 38 1.17 -5.96 -2.49
CA GLN A 38 1.13 -4.51 -2.73
C GLN A 38 0.49 -3.73 -1.57
N THR A 39 -0.46 -4.34 -0.87
CA THR A 39 -1.19 -3.73 0.26
C THR A 39 -1.83 -4.82 1.13
N LEU A 40 -2.44 -4.42 2.25
CA LEU A 40 -3.30 -5.30 3.04
C LEU A 40 -4.60 -5.63 2.30
N ILE A 41 -5.15 -6.84 2.51
CA ILE A 41 -6.50 -7.20 2.04
C ILE A 41 -7.57 -6.28 2.67
N TYR A 42 -7.35 -5.88 3.92
CA TYR A 42 -8.30 -5.10 4.70
C TYR A 42 -7.95 -3.62 4.74
N SER A 43 -8.96 -2.77 4.55
CA SER A 43 -8.92 -1.40 5.05
C SER A 43 -9.33 -1.45 6.51
N CYS A 44 -8.39 -1.27 7.43
CA CYS A 44 -8.64 -1.50 8.84
C CYS A 44 -7.83 -0.58 9.75
N ARG A 45 -8.26 -0.47 11.00
CA ARG A 45 -7.56 0.29 12.03
C ARG A 45 -7.52 -0.49 13.34
N LYS A 46 -6.36 -0.48 14.01
CA LYS A 46 -6.21 -1.04 15.34
C LYS A 46 -7.02 -0.21 16.33
N THR A 47 -7.90 -0.86 17.09
CA THR A 47 -8.75 -0.26 18.11
C THR A 47 -8.35 -0.68 19.54
N GLY A 48 -7.45 -1.67 19.66
CA GLY A 48 -6.96 -2.15 20.96
C GLY A 48 -5.77 -3.10 20.79
N PRO A 49 -5.23 -3.64 21.89
CA PRO A 49 -4.06 -4.53 21.83
C PRO A 49 -4.25 -5.77 20.94
N ALA A 50 -5.47 -6.32 20.89
CA ALA A 50 -5.82 -7.52 20.14
C ALA A 50 -7.12 -7.34 19.34
N SER A 51 -7.46 -6.10 18.93
CA SER A 51 -8.66 -5.79 18.17
C SER A 51 -8.37 -4.84 17.01
N VAL A 52 -9.08 -5.06 15.91
CA VAL A 52 -9.07 -4.19 14.72
C VAL A 52 -10.50 -3.97 14.27
N GLU A 53 -10.77 -2.80 13.75
CA GLU A 53 -12.00 -2.49 13.03
C GLU A 53 -11.72 -2.55 11.54
N ILE A 54 -12.53 -3.31 10.79
CA ILE A 54 -12.43 -3.48 9.36
C ILE A 54 -13.49 -2.62 8.69
N PHE A 55 -13.07 -1.65 7.88
CA PHE A 55 -13.93 -0.74 7.12
C PHE A 55 -14.26 -1.27 5.72
N GLY A 56 -13.38 -2.11 5.18
CA GLY A 56 -13.59 -2.70 3.87
C GLY A 56 -12.64 -3.84 3.57
N VAL A 57 -13.06 -4.69 2.66
CA VAL A 57 -12.26 -5.82 2.13
C VAL A 57 -12.01 -5.55 0.66
N LYS A 58 -10.74 -5.55 0.24
CA LYS A 58 -10.38 -5.36 -1.15
C LYS A 58 -10.76 -6.59 -1.97
N LYS A 59 -11.17 -6.37 -3.21
CA LYS A 59 -11.53 -7.44 -4.15
C LYS A 59 -10.31 -8.20 -4.62
N GLU A 60 -9.22 -7.46 -4.92
CA GLU A 60 -7.98 -7.99 -5.44
C GLU A 60 -6.78 -7.32 -4.77
N VAL A 61 -5.73 -8.10 -4.53
CA VAL A 61 -4.44 -7.65 -3.99
C VAL A 61 -3.34 -8.41 -4.71
N ALA A 62 -2.48 -7.71 -5.44
CA ALA A 62 -1.37 -8.32 -6.13
C ALA A 62 -0.32 -8.83 -5.15
N LEU A 63 0.17 -10.05 -5.42
CA LEU A 63 1.24 -10.72 -4.70
C LEU A 63 2.33 -11.14 -5.67
N GLY A 64 3.57 -10.73 -5.41
CA GLY A 64 4.77 -11.14 -6.13
C GLY A 64 5.73 -11.90 -5.24
N ALA A 65 6.45 -12.87 -5.80
CA ALA A 65 7.47 -13.61 -5.07
C ALA A 65 8.88 -13.31 -5.60
N PHE A 66 9.86 -13.58 -4.74
CA PHE A 66 11.27 -13.66 -5.09
C PHE A 66 11.81 -15.06 -4.71
N PRO A 67 12.28 -15.86 -5.67
CA PRO A 67 12.29 -15.59 -7.12
C PRO A 67 10.88 -15.53 -7.74
N ALA A 68 10.70 -14.74 -8.80
CA ALA A 68 9.40 -14.46 -9.40
C ALA A 68 8.65 -15.70 -9.91
N ASN A 69 9.38 -16.72 -10.38
CA ASN A 69 8.82 -17.99 -10.86
C ASN A 69 8.15 -18.83 -9.75
N ARG A 70 8.26 -18.42 -8.48
CA ARG A 70 7.59 -19.08 -7.34
C ARG A 70 6.26 -18.42 -6.95
N THR A 71 5.85 -17.34 -7.63
CA THR A 71 4.60 -16.62 -7.32
C THR A 71 3.39 -17.56 -7.33
N SER A 72 3.24 -18.40 -8.37
CA SER A 72 2.12 -19.36 -8.47
C SER A 72 2.08 -20.34 -7.31
N GLN A 73 3.24 -20.86 -6.89
CA GLN A 73 3.34 -21.77 -5.74
C GLN A 73 2.87 -21.10 -4.44
N VAL A 74 3.22 -19.82 -4.23
CA VAL A 74 2.77 -19.08 -3.04
C VAL A 74 1.27 -18.84 -3.09
N LEU A 75 0.72 -18.52 -4.25
CA LEU A 75 -0.73 -18.35 -4.42
C LEU A 75 -1.51 -19.63 -4.17
N GLU A 76 -1.01 -20.78 -4.63
CA GLU A 76 -1.61 -22.10 -4.35
C GLU A 76 -1.71 -22.37 -2.83
N LEU A 77 -0.74 -21.93 -2.05
CA LEU A 77 -0.75 -22.06 -0.59
C LEU A 77 -1.73 -21.09 0.10
N LEU A 78 -1.89 -19.88 -0.42
CA LEU A 78 -2.63 -18.80 0.25
C LEU A 78 -4.08 -18.69 -0.21
N ASN A 79 -4.38 -18.88 -1.49
CA ASN A 79 -5.70 -18.64 -2.06
C ASN A 79 -6.85 -19.48 -1.47
N PRO A 80 -6.62 -20.69 -0.93
CA PRO A 80 -7.66 -21.39 -0.17
C PRO A 80 -8.20 -20.63 1.04
N TYR A 81 -7.41 -19.70 1.59
CA TYR A 81 -7.74 -18.88 2.77
C TYR A 81 -7.99 -17.42 2.41
N TYR A 82 -7.31 -16.91 1.39
CA TYR A 82 -7.31 -15.51 0.98
C TYR A 82 -7.43 -15.41 -0.55
N PRO A 83 -8.64 -15.65 -1.10
CA PRO A 83 -8.87 -15.70 -2.55
C PRO A 83 -8.64 -14.36 -3.25
N GLN A 84 -8.44 -13.27 -2.50
CA GLN A 84 -8.16 -11.94 -3.03
C GLN A 84 -6.76 -11.81 -3.65
N PHE A 85 -5.82 -12.72 -3.34
CA PHE A 85 -4.48 -12.60 -3.88
C PHE A 85 -4.43 -13.00 -5.36
N THR A 86 -3.88 -12.09 -6.16
CA THR A 86 -3.65 -12.26 -7.61
C THR A 86 -2.15 -12.21 -7.91
N ALA A 87 -1.74 -12.83 -9.03
CA ALA A 87 -0.34 -12.88 -9.39
C ALA A 87 0.17 -11.54 -9.91
N ALA A 88 1.22 -11.00 -9.28
CA ALA A 88 2.09 -10.01 -9.88
C ALA A 88 3.22 -10.70 -10.66
N LYS A 89 3.79 -10.03 -11.66
CA LYS A 89 4.96 -10.53 -12.41
C LYS A 89 6.17 -10.79 -11.50
N ASN A 90 6.39 -9.91 -10.54
CA ASN A 90 7.51 -9.93 -9.61
C ASN A 90 7.29 -8.94 -8.45
N CYS A 91 8.25 -8.91 -7.50
CA CYS A 91 8.19 -7.98 -6.37
C CYS A 91 8.35 -6.50 -6.75
N MET A 92 8.92 -6.15 -7.90
CA MET A 92 8.98 -4.75 -8.33
C MET A 92 7.60 -4.20 -8.65
N GLU A 93 6.74 -5.03 -9.27
CA GLU A 93 5.35 -4.66 -9.52
C GLU A 93 4.60 -4.39 -8.21
N THR A 94 4.70 -5.28 -7.21
CA THR A 94 4.05 -5.08 -5.91
C THR A 94 4.63 -3.88 -5.15
N SER A 95 5.94 -3.69 -5.18
CA SER A 95 6.64 -2.58 -4.55
C SER A 95 6.22 -1.23 -5.12
N LEU A 96 6.18 -1.09 -6.44
CA LEU A 96 5.79 0.15 -7.11
C LEU A 96 4.26 0.36 -7.15
N SER A 97 3.46 -0.69 -6.90
CA SER A 97 2.01 -0.60 -6.72
C SER A 97 1.59 -0.14 -5.31
N ASN A 98 2.50 0.29 -4.46
CA ASN A 98 2.21 0.72 -3.10
C ASN A 98 1.48 2.07 -3.06
N ILE A 99 0.16 2.02 -3.00
CA ILE A 99 -0.73 3.20 -2.95
C ILE A 99 -0.59 3.98 -1.62
N GLY A 100 -0.14 3.34 -0.54
CA GLY A 100 0.12 4.02 0.74
C GLY A 100 1.09 5.20 0.60
N ALA A 101 2.07 5.09 -0.29
CA ALA A 101 3.00 6.16 -0.61
C ALA A 101 2.32 7.47 -1.05
N LEU A 102 1.17 7.38 -1.72
CA LEU A 102 0.41 8.51 -2.24
C LEU A 102 -0.59 9.05 -1.22
N PHE A 103 -1.38 8.12 -0.64
CA PHE A 103 -2.57 8.45 0.14
C PHE A 103 -2.30 8.75 1.61
N HIS A 104 -1.09 8.52 2.10
CA HIS A 104 -0.76 8.75 3.49
C HIS A 104 0.06 10.03 3.70
N PRO A 105 1.28 10.20 3.20
CA PRO A 105 2.09 11.39 3.51
C PRO A 105 1.49 12.69 2.96
N THR A 106 1.01 12.67 1.72
CA THR A 106 0.55 13.88 1.04
C THR A 106 -0.62 14.57 1.76
N PRO A 107 -1.73 13.85 2.10
CA PRO A 107 -2.81 14.49 2.85
C PRO A 107 -2.40 14.90 4.27
N VAL A 108 -1.50 14.17 4.94
CA VAL A 108 -0.99 14.58 6.27
C VAL A 108 -0.26 15.90 6.17
N LEU A 109 0.67 16.05 5.24
CA LEU A 109 1.46 17.27 5.07
C LEU A 109 0.59 18.46 4.71
N LEU A 110 -0.40 18.30 3.84
CA LEU A 110 -1.29 19.38 3.42
C LEU A 110 -2.35 19.75 4.47
N ASN A 111 -2.56 18.94 5.47
CA ASN A 111 -3.48 19.17 6.58
C ASN A 111 -2.76 19.32 7.94
N ILE A 112 -1.45 19.54 7.98
CA ILE A 112 -0.68 19.55 9.22
C ILE A 112 -1.24 20.52 10.25
N GLY A 113 -1.57 21.75 9.84
CA GLY A 113 -2.15 22.75 10.73
C GLY A 113 -3.52 22.34 11.28
N ARG A 114 -4.30 21.56 10.52
CA ARG A 114 -5.57 21.00 10.98
C ARG A 114 -5.35 19.84 11.96
N ILE A 115 -4.42 18.94 11.65
CA ILE A 115 -4.06 17.80 12.51
C ILE A 115 -3.63 18.28 13.90
N GLU A 116 -2.82 19.32 13.98
CA GLU A 116 -2.29 19.85 15.25
C GLU A 116 -3.30 20.67 16.06
N ASN A 117 -4.29 21.31 15.40
CA ASN A 117 -5.20 22.24 16.05
C ASN A 117 -6.63 21.71 16.22
N ASP A 118 -7.10 20.77 15.39
CA ASP A 118 -8.47 20.26 15.44
C ASP A 118 -8.60 19.14 16.50
N LYS A 119 -9.01 19.53 17.70
CA LYS A 119 -9.22 18.58 18.83
C LYS A 119 -10.35 17.59 18.62
N ASN A 120 -11.28 17.87 17.71
CA ASN A 120 -12.41 16.97 17.40
C ASN A 120 -12.04 15.93 16.34
N GLY A 121 -10.94 16.15 15.63
CA GLY A 121 -10.53 15.35 14.49
C GLY A 121 -11.46 15.49 13.27
N TYR A 122 -11.10 14.86 12.17
CA TYR A 122 -11.85 14.88 10.92
C TYR A 122 -11.71 13.55 10.18
N ARG A 123 -12.55 13.32 9.19
CA ARG A 123 -12.46 12.12 8.33
C ARG A 123 -11.28 12.30 7.36
N TYR A 124 -10.31 11.42 7.48
CA TYR A 124 -9.02 11.58 6.81
C TYR A 124 -9.14 11.77 5.29
N TYR A 125 -9.86 10.86 4.64
CA TYR A 125 -10.03 10.91 3.19
C TYR A 125 -11.11 11.90 2.77
N TRP A 126 -12.27 11.86 3.37
CA TRP A 126 -13.41 12.65 2.95
C TRP A 126 -13.30 14.13 3.26
N ASP A 127 -12.74 14.48 4.40
CA ASP A 127 -12.58 15.90 4.79
C ASP A 127 -11.16 16.43 4.55
N GLY A 128 -10.16 15.53 4.46
CA GLY A 128 -8.75 15.89 4.29
C GLY A 128 -8.29 15.95 2.84
N ILE A 129 -8.96 15.23 1.92
CA ILE A 129 -8.62 15.27 0.51
C ILE A 129 -9.64 16.15 -0.22
N THR A 130 -9.23 17.36 -0.53
CA THR A 130 -9.97 18.32 -1.36
C THR A 130 -9.62 18.10 -2.85
N PRO A 131 -10.33 18.71 -3.81
CA PRO A 131 -9.94 18.68 -5.22
C PRO A 131 -8.48 19.06 -5.45
N SER A 132 -7.99 20.10 -4.77
CA SER A 132 -6.58 20.55 -4.89
C SER A 132 -5.59 19.53 -4.34
N VAL A 133 -5.90 18.86 -3.22
CA VAL A 133 -5.08 17.78 -2.67
C VAL A 133 -5.06 16.58 -3.62
N ALA A 134 -6.19 16.24 -4.23
CA ALA A 134 -6.27 15.15 -5.21
C ALA A 134 -5.41 15.42 -6.46
N VAL A 135 -5.34 16.69 -6.92
CA VAL A 135 -4.45 17.08 -8.02
C VAL A 135 -2.99 16.81 -7.68
N LEU A 136 -2.54 17.14 -6.46
CA LEU A 136 -1.16 16.88 -6.05
C LEU A 136 -0.88 15.37 -5.91
N ILE A 137 -1.82 14.61 -5.31
CA ILE A 137 -1.71 13.14 -5.24
C ILE A 137 -1.55 12.55 -6.64
N LYS A 138 -2.33 13.03 -7.61
CA LYS A 138 -2.25 12.58 -9.01
C LYS A 138 -0.91 12.93 -9.66
N ALA A 139 -0.31 14.07 -9.35
CA ALA A 139 1.02 14.43 -9.83
C ALA A 139 2.10 13.47 -9.30
N ILE A 140 2.06 13.14 -8.00
CA ILE A 140 2.98 12.16 -7.39
C ILE A 140 2.74 10.75 -7.98
N ASP A 141 1.49 10.40 -8.26
CA ASP A 141 1.15 9.13 -8.91
C ASP A 141 1.77 9.02 -10.32
N HIS A 142 1.76 10.10 -11.09
CA HIS A 142 2.44 10.13 -12.39
C HIS A 142 3.94 9.90 -12.27
N GLU A 143 4.60 10.48 -11.26
CA GLU A 143 6.03 10.23 -11.00
C GLU A 143 6.28 8.76 -10.66
N ARG A 144 5.47 8.16 -9.78
CA ARG A 144 5.54 6.74 -9.44
C ARG A 144 5.37 5.84 -10.67
N MET A 145 4.39 6.15 -11.54
CA MET A 145 4.16 5.41 -12.78
C MET A 145 5.33 5.55 -13.75
N ALA A 146 5.95 6.74 -13.87
CA ALA A 146 7.13 6.94 -14.69
C ALA A 146 8.34 6.12 -14.21
N VAL A 147 8.52 5.99 -12.89
CA VAL A 147 9.54 5.10 -12.31
C VAL A 147 9.24 3.64 -12.67
N ALA A 148 7.99 3.19 -12.56
CA ALA A 148 7.61 1.82 -12.93
C ALA A 148 7.88 1.54 -14.42
N GLU A 149 7.54 2.47 -15.31
CA GLU A 149 7.82 2.39 -16.75
C GLU A 149 9.33 2.25 -17.01
N ALA A 150 10.16 3.04 -16.31
CA ALA A 150 11.62 2.97 -16.43
C ALA A 150 12.19 1.59 -16.03
N TYR A 151 11.54 0.89 -15.09
CA TYR A 151 11.87 -0.49 -14.72
C TYR A 151 11.19 -1.56 -15.58
N GLY A 152 10.41 -1.18 -16.60
CA GLY A 152 9.65 -2.11 -17.45
C GLY A 152 8.53 -2.84 -16.71
N VAL A 153 7.97 -2.20 -15.70
CA VAL A 153 6.88 -2.74 -14.86
C VAL A 153 5.60 -1.97 -15.13
N GLU A 154 4.53 -2.71 -15.39
CA GLU A 154 3.18 -2.15 -15.55
C GLU A 154 2.47 -2.13 -14.20
N ILE A 155 1.97 -0.97 -13.81
CA ILE A 155 1.22 -0.78 -12.57
C ILE A 155 -0.04 0.05 -12.83
N LEU A 156 -1.03 -0.08 -11.96
CA LEU A 156 -2.24 0.73 -12.04
C LEU A 156 -1.99 2.15 -11.50
N SER A 157 -2.62 3.13 -12.12
CA SER A 157 -2.79 4.45 -11.53
C SER A 157 -3.63 4.37 -10.24
N ALA A 158 -3.56 5.40 -9.41
CA ALA A 158 -4.37 5.49 -8.20
C ALA A 158 -5.88 5.41 -8.48
N GLU A 159 -6.34 6.01 -9.58
CA GLU A 159 -7.73 5.97 -10.01
C GLU A 159 -8.16 4.56 -10.44
N GLU A 160 -7.37 3.89 -11.27
CA GLU A 160 -7.61 2.51 -11.72
C GLU A 160 -7.61 1.55 -10.54
N TRP A 161 -6.63 1.69 -9.64
CA TRP A 161 -6.53 0.86 -8.45
C TRP A 161 -7.76 1.02 -7.52
N LEU A 162 -8.27 2.23 -7.33
CA LEU A 162 -9.47 2.46 -6.52
C LEU A 162 -10.69 1.75 -7.13
N ARG A 163 -10.87 1.84 -8.47
CA ARG A 163 -11.97 1.16 -9.17
C ARG A 163 -11.87 -0.36 -9.09
N GLN A 164 -10.64 -0.90 -9.15
CA GLN A 164 -10.42 -2.33 -9.06
C GLN A 164 -10.62 -2.85 -7.63
N SER A 165 -10.10 -2.13 -6.64
CA SER A 165 -10.06 -2.59 -5.25
C SER A 165 -11.37 -2.40 -4.48
N TYR A 166 -12.22 -1.44 -4.88
CA TYR A 166 -13.43 -1.05 -4.14
C TYR A 166 -14.63 -0.86 -5.05
N ASP A 167 -15.83 -0.86 -4.45
CA ASP A 167 -17.05 -0.39 -5.11
C ASP A 167 -17.11 1.14 -4.95
N THR A 168 -16.48 1.85 -5.88
CA THR A 168 -16.48 3.29 -5.95
C THR A 168 -16.69 3.79 -7.37
N TYR A 169 -17.16 5.01 -7.54
CA TYR A 169 -17.45 5.63 -8.81
C TYR A 169 -17.07 7.11 -8.81
N GLY A 170 -16.80 7.65 -9.99
CA GLY A 170 -16.41 9.05 -10.20
C GLY A 170 -15.55 9.23 -11.44
N ASP A 171 -15.47 10.45 -11.94
CA ASP A 171 -14.73 10.80 -13.15
C ASP A 171 -13.26 11.16 -12.86
N ASN A 172 -12.92 11.37 -11.60
CA ASN A 172 -11.59 11.77 -11.16
C ASN A 172 -11.25 11.21 -9.77
N LEU A 173 -9.99 11.32 -9.38
CA LEU A 173 -9.47 10.80 -8.11
C LEU A 173 -10.25 11.34 -6.89
N TYR A 174 -10.61 12.61 -6.89
CA TYR A 174 -11.36 13.22 -5.78
C TYR A 174 -12.72 12.53 -5.61
N GLU A 175 -13.48 12.38 -6.66
CA GLU A 175 -14.81 11.75 -6.63
C GLU A 175 -14.73 10.27 -6.23
N LEU A 176 -13.74 9.54 -6.77
CA LEU A 176 -13.52 8.14 -6.39
C LEU A 176 -13.25 8.00 -4.88
N LEU A 177 -12.50 8.91 -4.29
CA LEU A 177 -12.23 8.91 -2.85
C LEU A 177 -13.46 9.30 -2.03
N GLN A 178 -14.25 10.28 -2.50
CA GLN A 178 -15.47 10.72 -1.82
C GLN A 178 -16.60 9.68 -1.85
N HIS A 179 -16.65 8.84 -2.87
CA HIS A 179 -17.66 7.78 -2.99
C HIS A 179 -17.18 6.41 -2.49
N ASN A 180 -15.97 6.34 -1.95
CA ASN A 180 -15.47 5.11 -1.33
C ASN A 180 -15.95 4.98 0.12
N ASN A 181 -16.99 4.18 0.34
CA ASN A 181 -17.55 3.96 1.67
C ASN A 181 -16.55 3.32 2.65
N ALA A 182 -15.58 2.52 2.16
CA ALA A 182 -14.54 1.95 3.01
C ALA A 182 -13.61 3.02 3.63
N TYR A 183 -13.67 4.26 3.13
CA TYR A 183 -12.86 5.39 3.61
C TYR A 183 -13.67 6.42 4.42
N ALA A 184 -15.00 6.29 4.46
CA ALA A 184 -15.90 7.29 5.03
C ALA A 184 -15.60 7.64 6.50
N ASP A 185 -15.33 6.61 7.32
CA ASP A 185 -15.19 6.76 8.77
C ASP A 185 -13.73 6.74 9.27
N ILE A 186 -12.76 6.66 8.35
CA ILE A 186 -11.35 6.67 8.73
C ILE A 186 -10.95 8.06 9.24
N LYS A 187 -10.65 8.14 10.54
CA LYS A 187 -10.24 9.38 11.21
C LYS A 187 -8.81 9.76 10.85
N ALA A 188 -8.56 11.06 10.76
CA ALA A 188 -7.23 11.62 10.63
C ALA A 188 -6.36 11.28 11.86
N PRO A 189 -5.01 11.21 11.69
CA PRO A 189 -4.12 11.13 12.83
C PRO A 189 -4.22 12.40 13.68
N THR A 190 -3.85 12.30 14.95
CA THR A 190 -3.85 13.41 15.90
C THR A 190 -2.48 14.04 16.07
N THR A 191 -1.48 13.55 15.36
CA THR A 191 -0.09 14.03 15.38
C THR A 191 0.57 13.75 14.03
N ILE A 192 1.56 14.57 13.67
CA ILE A 192 2.38 14.35 12.48
C ILE A 192 3.28 13.10 12.62
N GLU A 193 3.59 12.67 13.84
CA GLU A 193 4.37 11.45 14.11
C GLU A 193 3.59 10.15 13.86
N ALA A 194 2.50 10.25 13.11
CA ALA A 194 1.72 9.10 12.68
C ALA A 194 2.50 8.23 11.66
N ARG A 195 2.17 6.94 11.61
CA ARG A 195 2.75 5.98 10.65
C ARG A 195 2.64 6.43 9.20
N TYR A 196 1.67 7.24 8.86
CA TYR A 196 1.49 7.85 7.54
C TYR A 196 2.70 8.68 7.08
N VAL A 197 3.51 9.18 8.02
CA VAL A 197 4.75 9.89 7.73
C VAL A 197 5.95 9.05 8.14
N THR A 198 5.98 8.54 9.37
CA THR A 198 7.16 7.85 9.92
C THR A 198 7.43 6.48 9.29
N GLU A 199 6.47 5.89 8.60
CA GLU A 199 6.60 4.62 7.90
C GLU A 199 6.55 4.81 6.37
N ASP A 200 5.50 5.48 5.84
CA ASP A 200 5.30 5.53 4.38
C ASP A 200 6.32 6.45 3.67
N VAL A 201 6.89 7.44 4.33
CA VAL A 201 7.98 8.23 3.74
C VAL A 201 9.25 7.39 3.59
N PRO A 202 9.86 6.84 4.69
CA PRO A 202 11.13 6.12 4.56
C PRO A 202 11.01 4.76 3.85
N MET A 203 9.85 4.10 3.93
CA MET A 203 9.67 2.75 3.37
C MET A 203 8.93 2.73 2.03
N SER A 204 8.56 3.89 1.49
CA SER A 204 7.83 3.97 0.23
C SER A 204 8.32 5.11 -0.65
N LEU A 205 8.14 6.38 -0.26
CA LEU A 205 8.52 7.52 -1.10
C LEU A 205 10.03 7.60 -1.31
N VAL A 206 10.84 7.44 -0.26
CA VAL A 206 12.30 7.48 -0.37
C VAL A 206 12.81 6.40 -1.34
N PRO A 207 12.48 5.10 -1.19
CA PRO A 207 12.92 4.09 -2.15
C PRO A 207 12.41 4.28 -3.59
N ILE A 208 11.29 4.96 -3.79
CA ILE A 208 10.80 5.29 -5.14
C ILE A 208 11.60 6.43 -5.76
N SER A 209 12.08 7.38 -4.94
CA SER A 209 12.79 8.57 -5.41
C SER A 209 14.28 8.33 -5.68
N GLU A 210 14.87 7.27 -5.15
CA GLU A 210 16.27 6.87 -5.32
C GLU A 210 16.48 5.94 -6.51
#